data_ecd9fa44fb14a7bce5532426c22d72c2
#
_entry.id   ecd9fa44fb14a7bce5532426c22d72c2
#
_cell.length_a   1.000
_cell.length_b   1.000
_cell.length_c   1.000
_cell.angle_alpha   90.00
_cell.angle_beta   90.00
_cell.angle_gamma   90.00
#
_symmetry.space_group_name_H-M   'P 1'
#
loop_
_entity.id
_entity.type
_entity.pdbx_description
1 polymer ?
#
loop_
_entity_poly.entity_id
_entity_poly.type
_entity_poly.pdbx_seq_one_letter_code
_entity_poly.pdbx_strand_id
1 'polypeptide(L)' 'VKTLTDRELYATQTAEFISLLGTKKICRVCQRSPQALTGWKKRGMPLSWRLVFKQRYPAEFKKVFGNEETH' A
#
# COMPACT_ATOMS: atom_id res chain seq x y z
N VAL A 1 8.01 -13.00 21.08
CA VAL A 1 7.25 -12.60 19.91
C VAL A 1 7.79 -11.28 19.35
N LYS A 2 8.14 -11.29 18.09
CA LYS A 2 8.71 -10.11 17.46
C LYS A 2 7.59 -9.18 17.02
N THR A 3 7.63 -7.94 17.51
CA THR A 3 6.66 -6.94 17.14
C THR A 3 7.22 -6.07 16.02
N LEU A 4 6.46 -5.92 14.95
CA LEU A 4 6.88 -5.05 13.85
C LEU A 4 6.75 -3.59 14.26
N THR A 5 7.67 -2.76 13.80
CA THR A 5 7.54 -1.32 13.97
C THR A 5 6.41 -0.82 13.06
N ASP A 6 5.90 0.39 13.33
CA ASP A 6 4.86 0.96 12.49
C ASP A 6 5.31 1.06 11.04
N ARG A 7 6.57 1.40 10.82
CA ARG A 7 7.13 1.50 9.47
C ARG A 7 7.15 0.15 8.78
N GLU A 8 7.59 -0.89 9.49
CA GLU A 8 7.64 -2.24 8.93
C GLU A 8 6.23 -2.75 8.61
N LEU A 9 5.29 -2.51 9.51
CA LEU A 9 3.92 -2.91 9.30
C LEU A 9 3.33 -2.21 8.09
N TYR A 10 3.58 -0.91 7.97
CA TYR A 10 3.07 -0.14 6.84
C TYR A 10 3.68 -0.62 5.52
N ALA A 11 4.98 -0.93 5.52
CA ALA A 11 5.62 -1.45 4.32
C ALA A 11 5.03 -2.81 3.92
N THR A 12 4.77 -3.67 4.90
CA THR A 12 4.16 -4.97 4.65
C THR A 12 2.74 -4.80 4.08
N GLN A 13 1.96 -3.89 4.66
CA GLN A 13 0.62 -3.61 4.16
C GLN A 13 0.66 -3.06 2.74
N THR A 14 1.64 -2.20 2.45
CA THR A 14 1.80 -1.67 1.10
C THR A 14 2.08 -2.79 0.11
N ALA A 15 2.95 -3.74 0.47
CA ALA A 15 3.26 -4.87 -0.38
C ALA A 15 2.02 -5.74 -0.61
N GLU A 16 1.23 -5.97 0.43
CA GLU A 16 -0.01 -6.73 0.30
C GLU A 16 -1.01 -6.02 -0.62
N PHE A 17 -1.14 -4.71 -0.47
CA PHE A 17 -2.04 -3.92 -1.30
C PHE A 17 -1.62 -3.99 -2.77
N ILE A 18 -0.33 -3.89 -3.04
CA ILE A 18 0.20 -3.99 -4.40
C ILE A 18 -0.09 -5.37 -4.98
N SER A 19 0.07 -6.42 -4.18
CA SER A 19 -0.23 -7.78 -4.63
C SER A 19 -1.71 -7.96 -4.91
N LEU A 20 -2.56 -7.37 -4.10
CA LEU A 20 -4.00 -7.50 -4.24
C LEU A 20 -4.49 -6.84 -5.53
N LEU A 21 -4.02 -5.64 -5.82
CA LEU A 21 -4.43 -4.92 -7.03
C LEU A 21 -3.67 -5.36 -8.26
N GLY A 22 -2.41 -5.75 -8.10
CA GLY A 22 -1.54 -6.08 -9.20
C GLY A 22 -0.65 -4.93 -9.61
N THR A 23 0.61 -5.25 -9.89
CA THR A 23 1.62 -4.24 -10.22
C THR A 23 1.21 -3.39 -11.43
N LYS A 24 0.65 -4.03 -12.45
CA LYS A 24 0.27 -3.30 -13.66
C LYS A 24 -0.78 -2.23 -13.39
N LYS A 25 -1.79 -2.59 -12.59
CA LYS A 25 -2.86 -1.64 -12.27
C LYS A 25 -2.33 -0.45 -11.49
N ILE A 26 -1.47 -0.71 -10.52
CA ILE A 26 -0.89 0.36 -9.71
C ILE A 26 0.03 1.24 -10.54
N CYS A 27 0.87 0.65 -11.39
CA CYS A 27 1.72 1.43 -12.28
C CYS A 27 0.92 2.33 -13.19
N ARG A 28 -0.23 1.85 -13.67
CA ARG A 28 -1.10 2.65 -14.53
C ARG A 28 -1.68 3.83 -13.78
N VAL A 29 -2.15 3.61 -12.55
CA VAL A 29 -2.75 4.68 -11.76
C VAL A 29 -1.71 5.73 -11.36
N CYS A 30 -0.53 5.28 -10.94
CA CYS A 30 0.52 6.18 -10.47
C CYS A 30 1.39 6.72 -11.60
N GLN A 31 1.32 6.13 -12.78
CA GLN A 31 2.22 6.43 -13.89
C GLN A 31 3.68 6.29 -13.45
N ARG A 32 3.95 5.24 -12.69
CA ARG A 32 5.28 4.93 -12.16
C ARG A 32 5.76 3.59 -12.68
N SER A 33 7.09 3.40 -12.68
CA SER A 33 7.68 2.13 -13.08
C SER A 33 7.54 1.08 -11.97
N PRO A 34 7.64 -0.21 -12.31
CA PRO A 34 7.64 -1.26 -11.29
C PRO A 34 8.77 -1.10 -10.27
N GLN A 35 9.87 -0.47 -10.66
CA GLN A 35 10.99 -0.23 -9.75
C GLN A 35 10.59 0.68 -8.60
N ALA A 36 9.77 1.69 -8.87
CA ALA A 36 9.27 2.57 -7.82
C ALA A 36 8.44 1.78 -6.80
N LEU A 37 7.65 0.83 -7.28
CA LEU A 37 6.84 0.00 -6.39
C LEU A 37 7.70 -0.92 -5.53
N THR A 38 8.83 -1.36 -6.04
CA THR A 38 9.77 -2.14 -5.24
C THR A 38 10.24 -1.36 -4.03
N GLY A 39 10.55 -0.07 -4.22
CA GLY A 39 10.90 0.81 -3.10
C GLY A 39 9.75 0.97 -2.12
N TRP A 40 8.52 1.05 -2.62
CA TRP A 40 7.35 1.16 -1.76
C TRP A 40 7.16 -0.08 -0.89
N LYS A 41 7.48 -1.27 -1.42
CA LYS A 41 7.36 -2.51 -0.65
C LYS A 41 8.33 -2.54 0.52
N LYS A 42 9.42 -1.81 0.43
CA LYS A 42 10.42 -1.75 1.50
C LYS A 42 10.13 -0.64 2.51
N ARG A 43 9.61 0.49 2.05
CA ARG A 43 9.44 1.67 2.89
C ARG A 43 7.98 2.08 3.11
N GLY A 44 7.07 1.52 2.33
CA GLY A 44 5.68 1.95 2.33
C GLY A 44 5.43 3.01 1.27
N MET A 45 4.20 3.10 0.81
CA MET A 45 3.87 4.07 -0.22
C MET A 45 3.73 5.47 0.38
N PRO A 46 3.98 6.53 -0.42
CA PRO A 46 3.78 7.90 0.06
C PRO A 46 2.34 8.16 0.48
N LEU A 47 2.16 9.01 1.48
CA LEU A 47 0.83 9.32 2.00
C LEU A 47 -0.10 9.89 0.94
N SER A 48 0.44 10.67 0.00
CA SER A 48 -0.39 11.22 -1.08
C SER A 48 -1.02 10.12 -1.90
N TRP A 49 -0.27 9.07 -2.22
CA TRP A 49 -0.80 7.93 -2.96
C TRP A 49 -1.72 7.08 -2.12
N ARG A 50 -1.47 7.01 -0.82
CA ARG A 50 -2.36 6.30 0.08
C ARG A 50 -3.78 6.88 0.03
N LEU A 51 -3.89 8.20 0.04
CA LEU A 51 -5.18 8.87 -0.06
C LEU A 51 -5.84 8.62 -1.41
N VAL A 52 -5.05 8.64 -2.49
CA VAL A 52 -5.57 8.36 -3.82
C VAL A 52 -6.16 6.97 -3.89
N PHE A 53 -5.44 5.97 -3.40
CA PHE A 53 -5.93 4.59 -3.43
C PHE A 53 -7.10 4.37 -2.51
N LYS A 54 -7.17 5.07 -1.40
CA LYS A 54 -8.31 5.00 -0.51
C LYS A 54 -9.58 5.45 -1.22
N GLN A 55 -9.49 6.45 -2.07
CA GLN A 55 -10.63 6.94 -2.82
C GLN A 55 -10.96 6.08 -4.03
N ARG A 56 -9.93 5.61 -4.75
CA ARG A 56 -10.14 4.84 -5.97
C ARG A 56 -10.48 3.37 -5.72
N TYR A 57 -9.88 2.79 -4.70
CA TYR A 57 -10.04 1.37 -4.40
C TYR A 57 -10.39 1.19 -2.92
N PRO A 58 -11.55 1.73 -2.49
CA PRO A 58 -11.89 1.68 -1.07
C PRO A 58 -12.04 0.27 -0.52
N ALA A 59 -12.57 -0.66 -1.31
CA ALA A 59 -12.75 -2.02 -0.85
C ALA A 59 -11.43 -2.72 -0.60
N GLU A 60 -10.52 -2.63 -1.57
CA GLU A 60 -9.20 -3.24 -1.46
C GLU A 60 -8.38 -2.55 -0.38
N PHE A 61 -8.44 -1.22 -0.33
CA PHE A 61 -7.75 -0.46 0.70
C PHE A 61 -8.20 -0.91 2.09
N LYS A 62 -9.49 -1.06 2.28
CA LYS A 62 -10.04 -1.47 3.56
C LYS A 62 -9.62 -2.87 3.95
N LYS A 63 -9.47 -3.78 2.99
CA LYS A 63 -9.01 -5.13 3.28
C LYS A 63 -7.61 -5.15 3.86
N VAL A 64 -6.73 -4.27 3.38
CA VAL A 64 -5.34 -4.24 3.78
C VAL A 64 -5.10 -3.30 4.96
N PHE A 65 -5.68 -2.10 4.89
CA PHE A 65 -5.42 -1.05 5.88
C PHE A 65 -6.58 -0.80 6.83
N GLY A 66 -7.65 -1.57 6.70
CA GLY A 66 -8.87 -1.32 7.46
C GLY A 66 -8.67 -1.28 8.96
N ASN A 67 -7.74 -2.08 9.47
CA ASN A 67 -7.51 -2.16 10.92
C ASN A 67 -6.98 -0.84 11.48
N GLU A 68 -6.34 -0.03 10.67
CA GLU A 68 -5.82 1.25 11.12
C GLU A 68 -6.91 2.28 11.33
N GLU A 69 -8.05 2.08 10.70
CA GLU A 69 -9.13 3.06 10.73
C GLU A 69 -10.19 2.75 11.75
N THR A 70 -10.03 1.67 12.50
CA THR A 70 -11.02 1.25 13.47
C THR A 70 -10.83 1.90 14.84
N HIS A 71 -10.04 2.89 14.93
CA HIS A 71 -9.80 3.57 16.20
C HIS A 71 -10.79 4.68 16.42
#